data_b4be272a4fb2c1f064ae9fdd1c016e15
#
_entry.id   b4be272a4fb2c1f064ae9fdd1c016e15
#
_cell.length_a   1.000
_cell.length_b   1.000
_cell.length_c   1.000
_cell.angle_alpha   90.00
_cell.angle_beta   90.00
_cell.angle_gamma   90.00
#
_symmetry.space_group_name_H-M   'P 1'
#
loop_
_entity.id
_entity.type
_entity.pdbx_description
1 polymer ?
#
loop_
_entity_poly.entity_id
_entity_poly.type
_entity_poly.pdbx_seq_one_letter_code
_entity_poly.pdbx_strand_id
1 'polypeptide(L)'
;MLPDDPTLDPSLVPGFWTGLAMMGTLFAQEHNSVCDALAAANPSWDDEELFQRARLVVCALIAKIHTVQWTPAIIAHPTTVAALRANWYGIAGQRIKDTFGRIASNEVISGIVGGSVDHFGVPYSLTEEFSIVYRMHPLIPDDYEIRNWRTDTVDARYTLRELTGPAGKTVAAETDMADLFYTFGTANPGALMLQNFPTFLREFQRPNGTYTDLAATDILRTRELGVPRYNQFRRLLHMKPAASFADLTDDKQLQQSLQEIYGDIERVDTVVGMFAEKRPDGFVFSDTAFRIFILMASRRLNSDRFFTDDFTPETYSETGYRWVVDNDMTSVLLRHYPQLRSAMRGIKNPFAPWLKAKS
;
A
#
# COMPACT_ATOMS: atom_id res chain seq x y z
N MET A 1 9.53 15.37 -11.27
CA MET A 1 10.98 15.64 -11.21
C MET A 1 11.33 15.85 -9.75
N LEU A 2 12.39 15.21 -9.24
CA LEU A 2 12.84 15.48 -7.87
C LEU A 2 13.47 16.87 -7.84
N PRO A 3 13.31 17.67 -6.76
CA PRO A 3 13.87 19.01 -6.70
C PRO A 3 15.40 18.97 -6.79
N ASP A 4 15.97 19.97 -7.48
CA ASP A 4 17.43 20.11 -7.64
C ASP A 4 18.11 20.69 -6.38
N ASP A 5 17.33 21.20 -5.44
CA ASP A 5 17.84 21.70 -4.16
C ASP A 5 18.26 20.50 -3.27
N PRO A 6 19.54 20.35 -2.95
CA PRO A 6 20.02 19.23 -2.14
C PRO A 6 19.42 19.19 -0.72
N THR A 7 18.90 20.31 -0.21
CA THR A 7 18.22 20.35 1.10
C THR A 7 16.82 19.74 1.04
N LEU A 8 16.24 19.64 -0.16
CA LEU A 8 14.93 19.08 -0.44
C LEU A 8 15.01 17.74 -1.16
N ASP A 9 16.21 17.15 -1.33
CA ASP A 9 16.40 15.90 -2.04
C ASP A 9 15.85 14.71 -1.23
N PRO A 10 14.72 14.12 -1.66
CA PRO A 10 14.12 13.00 -0.94
C PRO A 10 15.00 11.74 -0.95
N SER A 11 15.99 11.62 -1.85
CA SER A 11 16.90 10.48 -1.87
C SER A 11 17.83 10.42 -0.66
N LEU A 12 17.98 11.55 0.06
CA LEU A 12 18.74 11.63 1.30
C LEU A 12 17.91 11.19 2.53
N VAL A 13 16.60 11.02 2.38
CA VAL A 13 15.74 10.54 3.46
C VAL A 13 15.92 9.03 3.61
N PRO A 14 16.16 8.51 4.84
CA PRO A 14 16.23 7.08 5.07
C PRO A 14 14.99 6.33 4.55
N GLY A 15 15.21 5.27 3.80
CA GLY A 15 14.14 4.46 3.22
C GLY A 15 13.71 4.88 1.82
N PHE A 16 14.31 5.92 1.23
CA PHE A 16 14.07 6.24 -0.18
C PHE A 16 14.59 5.13 -1.10
N TRP A 17 13.80 4.77 -2.10
CA TRP A 17 14.18 3.83 -3.14
C TRP A 17 13.43 4.10 -4.46
N THR A 18 13.91 3.52 -5.58
CA THR A 18 13.39 3.77 -6.93
C THR A 18 11.87 3.56 -7.06
N GLY A 19 11.29 2.55 -6.36
CA GLY A 19 9.84 2.33 -6.38
C GLY A 19 9.03 3.47 -5.75
N LEU A 20 9.56 4.14 -4.70
CA LEU A 20 8.95 5.36 -4.15
C LEU A 20 9.08 6.54 -5.11
N ALA A 21 10.25 6.69 -5.78
CA ALA A 21 10.45 7.72 -6.79
C ALA A 21 9.44 7.57 -7.94
N MET A 22 9.25 6.33 -8.42
CA MET A 22 8.29 5.99 -9.47
C MET A 22 6.86 6.39 -9.11
N MET A 23 6.37 5.96 -7.94
CA MET A 23 5.02 6.28 -7.49
C MET A 23 4.84 7.76 -7.15
N GLY A 24 5.84 8.39 -6.52
CA GLY A 24 5.85 9.82 -6.24
C GLY A 24 5.77 10.66 -7.52
N THR A 25 6.53 10.31 -8.55
CA THR A 25 6.49 10.98 -9.85
C THR A 25 5.12 10.85 -10.51
N LEU A 26 4.52 9.65 -10.49
CA LEU A 26 3.18 9.43 -11.05
C LEU A 26 2.14 10.34 -10.40
N PHE A 27 2.08 10.35 -9.06
CA PHE A 27 1.07 11.15 -8.36
C PHE A 27 1.38 12.66 -8.34
N ALA A 28 2.64 13.08 -8.51
CA ALA A 28 2.97 14.47 -8.77
C ALA A 28 2.46 14.92 -10.15
N GLN A 29 2.63 14.10 -11.19
CA GLN A 29 2.05 14.35 -12.51
C GLN A 29 0.52 14.37 -12.47
N GLU A 30 -0.10 13.46 -11.73
CA GLU A 30 -1.55 13.42 -11.55
C GLU A 30 -2.05 14.68 -10.83
N HIS A 31 -1.35 15.14 -9.78
CA HIS A 31 -1.64 16.40 -9.11
C HIS A 31 -1.63 17.58 -10.07
N ASN A 32 -0.63 17.69 -10.93
CA ASN A 32 -0.55 18.75 -11.92
C ASN A 32 -1.73 18.69 -12.92
N SER A 33 -2.10 17.48 -13.37
CA SER A 33 -3.27 17.32 -14.25
C SER A 33 -4.58 17.71 -13.56
N VAL A 34 -4.70 17.46 -12.26
CA VAL A 34 -5.84 17.93 -11.45
C VAL A 34 -5.83 19.45 -11.35
N CYS A 35 -4.66 20.09 -11.09
CA CYS A 35 -4.52 21.55 -11.08
C CYS A 35 -4.98 22.16 -12.39
N ASP A 36 -4.54 21.63 -13.54
CA ASP A 36 -4.92 22.12 -14.86
C ASP A 36 -6.43 22.05 -15.08
N ALA A 37 -7.06 20.93 -14.71
CA ALA A 37 -8.51 20.75 -14.82
C ALA A 37 -9.30 21.69 -13.89
N LEU A 38 -8.80 21.89 -12.66
CA LEU A 38 -9.41 22.81 -11.70
C LEU A 38 -9.27 24.26 -12.13
N ALA A 39 -8.11 24.68 -12.64
CA ALA A 39 -7.86 26.02 -13.16
C ALA A 39 -8.77 26.35 -14.36
N ALA A 40 -8.94 25.40 -15.28
CA ALA A 40 -9.85 25.54 -16.40
C ALA A 40 -11.32 25.72 -15.97
N ALA A 41 -11.74 25.03 -14.92
CA ALA A 41 -13.09 25.13 -14.39
C ALA A 41 -13.31 26.33 -13.46
N ASN A 42 -12.26 26.85 -12.83
CA ASN A 42 -12.30 27.92 -11.83
C ASN A 42 -11.22 28.99 -12.11
N PRO A 43 -11.37 29.81 -13.15
CA PRO A 43 -10.31 30.75 -13.56
C PRO A 43 -9.95 31.83 -12.54
N SER A 44 -10.74 32.01 -11.50
CA SER A 44 -10.51 32.97 -10.42
C SER A 44 -9.68 32.44 -9.26
N TRP A 45 -9.40 31.14 -9.22
CA TRP A 45 -8.62 30.55 -8.15
C TRP A 45 -7.14 30.89 -8.33
N ASP A 46 -6.49 31.22 -7.20
CA ASP A 46 -5.05 31.44 -7.18
C ASP A 46 -4.27 30.09 -7.08
N ASP A 47 -2.96 30.16 -7.13
CA ASP A 47 -2.06 29.01 -7.12
C ASP A 47 -2.20 28.18 -5.83
N GLU A 48 -2.35 28.85 -4.67
CA GLU A 48 -2.49 28.17 -3.39
C GLU A 48 -3.83 27.43 -3.29
N GLU A 49 -4.94 28.03 -3.74
CA GLU A 49 -6.23 27.35 -3.76
C GLU A 49 -6.21 26.15 -4.71
N LEU A 50 -5.64 26.31 -5.90
CA LEU A 50 -5.46 25.22 -6.86
C LEU A 50 -4.63 24.07 -6.27
N PHE A 51 -3.50 24.39 -5.63
CA PHE A 51 -2.64 23.41 -4.97
C PHE A 51 -3.37 22.65 -3.87
N GLN A 52 -4.05 23.34 -2.96
CA GLN A 52 -4.73 22.69 -1.84
C GLN A 52 -5.91 21.84 -2.30
N ARG A 53 -6.67 22.28 -3.29
CA ARG A 53 -7.79 21.50 -3.86
C ARG A 53 -7.28 20.28 -4.62
N ALA A 54 -6.25 20.43 -5.46
CA ALA A 54 -5.64 19.32 -6.18
C ALA A 54 -5.04 18.29 -5.22
N ARG A 55 -4.36 18.73 -4.15
CA ARG A 55 -3.86 17.86 -3.09
C ARG A 55 -4.98 17.05 -2.43
N LEU A 56 -6.11 17.69 -2.11
CA LEU A 56 -7.28 17.02 -1.54
C LEU A 56 -7.82 15.94 -2.50
N VAL A 57 -7.99 16.27 -3.77
CA VAL A 57 -8.46 15.35 -4.81
C VAL A 57 -7.53 14.15 -4.96
N VAL A 58 -6.22 14.38 -5.04
CA VAL A 58 -5.22 13.30 -5.20
C VAL A 58 -5.17 12.41 -3.95
N CYS A 59 -5.27 12.99 -2.75
CA CYS A 59 -5.37 12.19 -1.51
C CYS A 59 -6.60 11.26 -1.51
N ALA A 60 -7.75 11.76 -1.94
CA ALA A 60 -8.97 10.95 -2.04
C ALA A 60 -8.86 9.88 -3.14
N LEU A 61 -8.24 10.20 -4.27
CA LEU A 61 -7.99 9.24 -5.34
C LEU A 61 -7.05 8.11 -4.89
N ILE A 62 -5.97 8.44 -4.16
CA ILE A 62 -5.07 7.44 -3.56
C ILE A 62 -5.83 6.56 -2.57
N ALA A 63 -6.66 7.13 -1.70
CA ALA A 63 -7.48 6.36 -0.75
C ALA A 63 -8.45 5.41 -1.46
N LYS A 64 -9.09 5.86 -2.54
CA LYS A 64 -9.93 5.02 -3.40
C LYS A 64 -9.13 3.88 -4.03
N ILE A 65 -8.02 4.18 -4.67
CA ILE A 65 -7.12 3.19 -5.31
C ILE A 65 -6.68 2.14 -4.28
N HIS A 66 -6.24 2.59 -3.11
CA HIS A 66 -5.83 1.70 -2.02
C HIS A 66 -6.98 0.77 -1.61
N THR A 67 -8.18 1.32 -1.39
CA THR A 67 -9.33 0.57 -0.88
C THR A 67 -9.88 -0.43 -1.89
N VAL A 68 -10.05 -0.03 -3.16
CA VAL A 68 -10.81 -0.83 -4.14
C VAL A 68 -9.95 -1.55 -5.19
N GLN A 69 -8.63 -1.27 -5.24
CA GLN A 69 -7.73 -1.89 -6.20
C GLN A 69 -6.51 -2.55 -5.53
N TRP A 70 -5.68 -1.81 -4.77
CA TRP A 70 -4.49 -2.38 -4.15
C TRP A 70 -4.83 -3.44 -3.09
N THR A 71 -5.68 -3.10 -2.13
CA THR A 71 -6.06 -4.05 -1.07
C THR A 71 -6.72 -5.33 -1.63
N PRO A 72 -7.67 -5.25 -2.59
CA PRO A 72 -8.19 -6.45 -3.27
C PRO A 72 -7.15 -7.28 -4.02
N ALA A 73 -6.05 -6.70 -4.47
CA ALA A 73 -4.97 -7.45 -5.12
C ALA A 73 -4.15 -8.26 -4.11
N ILE A 74 -3.88 -7.72 -2.94
CA ILE A 74 -3.11 -8.40 -1.89
C ILE A 74 -3.95 -9.32 -0.99
N ILE A 75 -5.30 -9.23 -1.06
CA ILE A 75 -6.26 -10.07 -0.37
C ILE A 75 -7.28 -10.59 -1.40
N ALA A 76 -6.79 -11.38 -2.34
CA ALA A 76 -7.54 -11.76 -3.54
C ALA A 76 -8.62 -12.84 -3.32
N HIS A 77 -9.14 -12.99 -2.10
CA HIS A 77 -10.26 -13.88 -1.82
C HIS A 77 -11.60 -13.21 -2.22
N PRO A 78 -12.52 -13.88 -2.92
CA PRO A 78 -13.74 -13.26 -3.45
C PRO A 78 -14.58 -12.51 -2.41
N THR A 79 -14.73 -13.05 -1.21
CA THR A 79 -15.50 -12.41 -0.13
C THR A 79 -14.85 -11.10 0.34
N THR A 80 -13.53 -11.08 0.50
CA THR A 80 -12.82 -9.86 0.93
C THR A 80 -12.81 -8.80 -0.15
N VAL A 81 -12.65 -9.19 -1.42
CA VAL A 81 -12.76 -8.27 -2.57
C VAL A 81 -14.14 -7.60 -2.58
N ALA A 82 -15.22 -8.37 -2.39
CA ALA A 82 -16.58 -7.84 -2.33
C ALA A 82 -16.76 -6.89 -1.13
N ALA A 83 -16.26 -7.28 0.06
CA ALA A 83 -16.34 -6.45 1.27
C ALA A 83 -15.56 -5.13 1.15
N LEU A 84 -14.36 -5.15 0.57
CA LEU A 84 -13.55 -3.94 0.35
C LEU A 84 -14.20 -2.98 -0.64
N ARG A 85 -14.82 -3.51 -1.70
CA ARG A 85 -15.63 -2.69 -2.60
C ARG A 85 -16.86 -2.11 -1.89
N ALA A 86 -17.48 -2.88 -1.00
CA ALA A 86 -18.61 -2.40 -0.21
C ALA A 86 -18.21 -1.29 0.79
N ASN A 87 -16.97 -1.28 1.30
CA ASN A 87 -16.47 -0.16 2.12
C ASN A 87 -16.53 1.17 1.37
N TRP A 88 -16.22 1.19 0.08
CA TRP A 88 -16.26 2.43 -0.72
C TRP A 88 -17.65 2.69 -1.31
N TYR A 89 -18.24 1.69 -1.95
CA TYR A 89 -19.45 1.85 -2.77
C TYR A 89 -20.75 1.43 -2.08
N GLY A 90 -20.67 0.72 -0.95
CA GLY A 90 -21.80 0.00 -0.37
C GLY A 90 -22.14 -1.27 -1.15
N ILE A 91 -23.08 -2.07 -0.61
CA ILE A 91 -23.62 -3.25 -1.30
C ILE A 91 -24.51 -2.88 -2.49
N ALA A 92 -25.03 -1.64 -2.55
CA ALA A 92 -25.71 -1.10 -3.73
C ALA A 92 -24.77 -1.03 -4.95
N GLY A 93 -23.47 -0.93 -4.73
CA GLY A 93 -22.44 -1.06 -5.72
C GLY A 93 -22.06 0.24 -6.42
N GLN A 94 -20.94 0.16 -7.14
CA GLN A 94 -20.30 1.31 -7.77
C GLN A 94 -21.24 2.10 -8.68
N ARG A 95 -21.95 1.41 -9.61
CA ARG A 95 -22.80 2.07 -10.58
C ARG A 95 -23.91 2.91 -9.93
N ILE A 96 -24.52 2.41 -8.86
CA ILE A 96 -25.56 3.14 -8.13
C ILE A 96 -24.94 4.36 -7.45
N LYS A 97 -23.81 4.18 -6.77
CA LYS A 97 -23.13 5.27 -6.07
C LYS A 97 -22.62 6.35 -7.02
N ASP A 98 -22.03 6.00 -8.13
CA ASP A 98 -21.49 6.95 -9.10
C ASP A 98 -22.60 7.75 -9.81
N THR A 99 -23.81 7.16 -9.97
CA THR A 99 -24.95 7.79 -10.64
C THR A 99 -25.81 8.63 -9.69
N PHE A 100 -26.11 8.10 -8.51
CA PHE A 100 -27.12 8.66 -7.58
C PHE A 100 -26.51 9.15 -6.26
N GLY A 101 -25.20 8.98 -6.05
CA GLY A 101 -24.56 9.25 -4.77
C GLY A 101 -25.01 8.27 -3.68
N ARG A 102 -25.13 8.76 -2.45
CA ARG A 102 -25.64 7.97 -1.32
C ARG A 102 -27.16 7.85 -1.40
N ILE A 103 -27.67 6.63 -1.44
CA ILE A 103 -29.11 6.34 -1.46
C ILE A 103 -29.68 6.01 -0.07
N ALA A 104 -28.81 5.82 0.92
CA ALA A 104 -29.17 5.57 2.32
C ALA A 104 -28.10 6.12 3.26
N SER A 105 -28.48 6.45 4.50
CA SER A 105 -27.53 6.82 5.57
C SER A 105 -26.69 5.63 6.04
N ASN A 106 -27.21 4.41 5.89
CA ASN A 106 -26.51 3.20 6.30
C ASN A 106 -25.29 2.93 5.42
N GLU A 107 -24.11 2.77 6.05
CA GLU A 107 -22.84 2.53 5.37
C GLU A 107 -22.77 1.17 4.65
N VAL A 108 -23.47 0.16 5.14
CA VAL A 108 -23.55 -1.13 4.45
C VAL A 108 -24.18 -0.97 3.08
N ILE A 109 -25.21 -0.12 2.96
CA ILE A 109 -25.93 0.10 1.70
C ILE A 109 -25.15 1.05 0.78
N SER A 110 -24.64 2.18 1.32
CA SER A 110 -24.08 3.28 0.52
C SER A 110 -22.55 3.43 0.62
N GLY A 111 -21.90 2.59 1.40
CA GLY A 111 -20.47 2.68 1.68
C GLY A 111 -20.13 3.73 2.75
N ILE A 112 -18.90 3.72 3.21
CA ILE A 112 -18.37 4.66 4.20
C ILE A 112 -18.26 6.06 3.58
N VAL A 113 -17.73 6.14 2.37
CA VAL A 113 -17.38 7.42 1.71
C VAL A 113 -18.63 8.27 1.47
N GLY A 114 -18.56 9.55 1.87
CA GLY A 114 -19.66 10.49 1.85
C GLY A 114 -20.70 10.23 2.95
N GLY A 115 -20.39 9.36 3.93
CA GLY A 115 -21.19 9.16 5.16
C GLY A 115 -20.82 10.16 6.23
N SER A 116 -21.34 9.97 7.45
CA SER A 116 -20.95 10.78 8.60
C SER A 116 -19.62 10.32 9.18
N VAL A 117 -18.82 11.28 9.67
CA VAL A 117 -17.56 10.95 10.37
C VAL A 117 -17.84 10.17 11.65
N ASP A 118 -17.07 9.11 11.89
CA ASP A 118 -17.11 8.36 13.15
C ASP A 118 -15.70 7.91 13.56
N HIS A 119 -15.32 8.24 14.78
CA HIS A 119 -14.03 7.84 15.37
C HIS A 119 -14.13 6.53 16.18
N PHE A 120 -15.32 5.97 16.35
CA PHE A 120 -15.58 4.76 17.15
C PHE A 120 -14.99 4.83 18.58
N GLY A 121 -14.98 6.02 19.17
CA GLY A 121 -14.43 6.25 20.51
C GLY A 121 -12.93 6.17 20.65
N VAL A 122 -12.19 6.19 19.53
CA VAL A 122 -10.70 6.14 19.51
C VAL A 122 -10.13 7.37 18.83
N PRO A 123 -8.92 7.82 19.21
CA PRO A 123 -8.26 8.95 18.55
C PRO A 123 -7.88 8.60 17.11
N TYR A 124 -7.84 9.62 16.25
CA TYR A 124 -7.32 9.50 14.89
C TYR A 124 -5.78 9.45 14.93
N SER A 125 -5.24 8.29 15.27
CA SER A 125 -3.81 8.02 15.36
C SER A 125 -3.47 6.61 14.86
N LEU A 126 -2.23 6.39 14.46
CA LEU A 126 -1.73 5.04 14.16
C LEU A 126 -1.27 4.39 15.45
N THR A 127 -1.81 3.20 15.76
CA THR A 127 -1.36 2.40 16.90
C THR A 127 -0.13 1.57 16.52
N GLU A 128 0.64 1.12 17.51
CA GLU A 128 1.78 0.23 17.24
C GLU A 128 1.32 -1.13 16.68
N GLU A 129 0.16 -1.62 17.12
CA GLU A 129 -0.45 -2.85 16.58
C GLU A 129 -0.77 -2.72 15.09
N PHE A 130 -1.18 -1.54 14.63
CA PHE A 130 -1.37 -1.28 13.21
C PHE A 130 -0.03 -1.14 12.49
N SER A 131 0.94 -0.47 13.09
CA SER A 131 2.27 -0.25 12.51
C SER A 131 2.99 -1.58 12.23
N ILE A 132 2.89 -2.58 13.13
CA ILE A 132 3.53 -3.88 12.92
C ILE A 132 2.90 -4.71 11.79
N VAL A 133 1.61 -4.53 11.50
CA VAL A 133 0.94 -5.19 10.38
C VAL A 133 1.48 -4.66 9.05
N TYR A 134 1.87 -3.37 9.00
CA TYR A 134 2.48 -2.75 7.82
C TYR A 134 3.99 -2.98 7.70
N ARG A 135 4.60 -3.84 8.52
CA ARG A 135 5.98 -4.32 8.34
C ARG A 135 6.06 -5.32 7.18
N MET A 136 5.73 -4.84 5.99
CA MET A 136 5.59 -5.66 4.78
C MET A 136 6.91 -5.74 3.98
N HIS A 137 8.05 -5.52 4.61
CA HIS A 137 9.36 -5.58 3.95
C HIS A 137 9.66 -6.90 3.22
N PRO A 138 9.18 -8.09 3.68
CA PRO A 138 9.36 -9.32 2.91
C PRO A 138 8.68 -9.34 1.53
N LEU A 139 7.84 -8.35 1.20
CA LEU A 139 7.32 -8.17 -0.17
C LEU A 139 8.35 -7.60 -1.15
N ILE A 140 9.42 -7.00 -0.64
CA ILE A 140 10.47 -6.35 -1.43
C ILE A 140 11.51 -7.40 -1.80
N PRO A 141 11.74 -7.70 -3.10
CA PRO A 141 12.80 -8.61 -3.53
C PRO A 141 14.20 -8.04 -3.28
N ASP A 142 15.21 -8.92 -3.20
CA ASP A 142 16.61 -8.50 -3.15
C ASP A 142 17.15 -8.04 -4.50
N ASP A 143 16.63 -8.60 -5.61
CA ASP A 143 17.12 -8.37 -6.97
C ASP A 143 15.99 -7.94 -7.91
N TYR A 144 16.35 -7.11 -8.89
CA TYR A 144 15.43 -6.53 -9.86
C TYR A 144 15.97 -6.65 -11.28
N GLU A 145 15.12 -7.09 -12.21
CA GLU A 145 15.38 -7.07 -13.64
C GLU A 145 14.57 -5.95 -14.28
N ILE A 146 15.21 -4.85 -14.64
CA ILE A 146 14.55 -3.77 -15.39
C ILE A 146 14.27 -4.24 -16.81
N ARG A 147 13.00 -4.23 -17.20
CA ARG A 147 12.51 -4.78 -18.45
C ARG A 147 11.98 -3.70 -19.37
N ASN A 148 12.31 -3.83 -20.64
CA ASN A 148 11.79 -2.96 -21.68
C ASN A 148 10.31 -3.27 -21.95
N TRP A 149 9.46 -2.26 -21.88
CA TRP A 149 8.02 -2.43 -22.04
C TRP A 149 7.59 -2.85 -23.45
N ARG A 150 8.45 -2.64 -24.48
CA ARG A 150 8.17 -2.99 -25.87
C ARG A 150 8.52 -4.43 -26.21
N THR A 151 9.64 -4.91 -25.66
CA THR A 151 10.29 -6.17 -26.09
C THR A 151 10.31 -7.23 -25.01
N ASP A 152 10.02 -6.89 -23.76
CA ASP A 152 10.20 -7.74 -22.57
C ASP A 152 11.66 -8.18 -22.33
N THR A 153 12.65 -7.54 -22.99
CA THR A 153 14.07 -7.80 -22.73
C THR A 153 14.49 -7.23 -21.39
N VAL A 154 15.45 -7.87 -20.75
CA VAL A 154 16.10 -7.35 -19.55
C VAL A 154 17.21 -6.41 -19.96
N ASP A 155 17.02 -5.11 -19.72
CA ASP A 155 17.96 -4.06 -20.10
C ASP A 155 19.00 -3.81 -19.00
N ALA A 156 18.63 -4.02 -17.73
CA ALA A 156 19.53 -3.88 -16.59
C ALA A 156 19.14 -4.80 -15.42
N ARG A 157 20.09 -5.07 -14.53
CA ARG A 157 19.87 -5.79 -13.27
C ARG A 157 20.42 -4.98 -12.12
N TYR A 158 19.65 -4.89 -11.05
CA TYR A 158 20.03 -4.17 -9.84
C TYR A 158 19.69 -4.98 -8.60
N THR A 159 20.50 -4.83 -7.57
CA THR A 159 20.13 -5.22 -6.21
C THR A 159 19.27 -4.13 -5.55
N LEU A 160 18.55 -4.46 -4.48
CA LEU A 160 17.81 -3.47 -3.69
C LEU A 160 18.70 -2.35 -3.17
N ARG A 161 19.98 -2.64 -2.82
CA ARG A 161 20.97 -1.65 -2.40
C ARG A 161 21.19 -0.58 -3.46
N GLU A 162 21.34 -0.98 -4.72
CA GLU A 162 21.59 -0.07 -5.86
C GLU A 162 20.35 0.76 -6.21
N LEU A 163 19.16 0.28 -5.86
CA LEU A 163 17.89 0.99 -6.04
C LEU A 163 17.53 1.91 -4.86
N THR A 164 18.41 2.07 -3.86
CA THR A 164 18.12 2.81 -2.61
C THR A 164 18.95 4.09 -2.52
N GLY A 165 18.41 5.13 -1.88
CA GLY A 165 19.10 6.40 -1.65
C GLY A 165 19.51 7.12 -2.94
N PRO A 166 20.63 7.86 -2.95
CA PRO A 166 21.10 8.60 -4.12
C PRO A 166 21.33 7.72 -5.36
N ALA A 167 21.80 6.47 -5.19
CA ALA A 167 21.94 5.53 -6.31
C ALA A 167 20.58 5.20 -6.93
N GLY A 168 19.56 4.94 -6.11
CA GLY A 168 18.21 4.69 -6.57
C GLY A 168 17.57 5.91 -7.26
N LYS A 169 17.90 7.15 -6.83
CA LYS A 169 17.51 8.37 -7.54
C LYS A 169 18.12 8.43 -8.94
N THR A 170 19.41 8.10 -9.08
CA THR A 170 20.10 8.06 -10.38
C THR A 170 19.44 7.04 -11.30
N VAL A 171 19.22 5.81 -10.84
CA VAL A 171 18.52 4.79 -11.63
C VAL A 171 17.13 5.25 -12.06
N ALA A 172 16.36 5.88 -11.18
CA ALA A 172 15.03 6.40 -11.52
C ALA A 172 15.09 7.54 -12.56
N ALA A 173 16.16 8.34 -12.58
CA ALA A 173 16.33 9.43 -13.53
C ALA A 173 16.83 8.95 -14.91
N GLU A 174 17.60 7.89 -14.97
CA GLU A 174 18.22 7.35 -16.18
C GLU A 174 17.35 6.26 -16.87
N THR A 175 16.38 5.71 -16.16
CA THR A 175 15.50 4.65 -16.70
C THR A 175 14.19 5.25 -17.22
N ASP A 176 13.71 4.80 -18.38
CA ASP A 176 12.36 5.15 -18.87
C ASP A 176 11.32 4.76 -17.81
N MET A 177 10.52 5.71 -17.39
CA MET A 177 9.51 5.49 -16.36
C MET A 177 8.49 4.41 -16.77
N ALA A 178 8.22 4.26 -18.08
CA ALA A 178 7.36 3.17 -18.57
C ALA A 178 8.02 1.80 -18.40
N ASP A 179 9.35 1.69 -18.52
CA ASP A 179 10.07 0.45 -18.25
C ASP A 179 10.04 0.11 -16.76
N LEU A 180 10.15 1.11 -15.87
CA LEU A 180 9.97 0.89 -14.43
C LEU A 180 8.55 0.38 -14.12
N PHE A 181 7.51 1.06 -14.59
CA PHE A 181 6.13 0.60 -14.37
C PHE A 181 5.87 -0.77 -14.98
N TYR A 182 6.40 -1.04 -16.15
CA TYR A 182 6.27 -2.36 -16.79
C TYR A 182 6.99 -3.45 -15.98
N THR A 183 8.20 -3.17 -15.51
CA THR A 183 8.98 -4.06 -14.66
C THR A 183 8.19 -4.46 -13.41
N PHE A 184 7.71 -3.47 -12.65
CA PHE A 184 6.95 -3.73 -11.42
C PHE A 184 5.56 -4.33 -11.71
N GLY A 185 4.93 -3.94 -12.83
CA GLY A 185 3.62 -4.47 -13.23
C GLY A 185 3.64 -5.93 -13.68
N THR A 186 4.76 -6.41 -14.24
CA THR A 186 4.95 -7.80 -14.68
C THR A 186 5.61 -8.70 -13.64
N ALA A 187 6.20 -8.12 -12.60
CA ALA A 187 6.85 -8.85 -11.50
C ALA A 187 5.83 -9.33 -10.45
N ASN A 188 6.25 -10.33 -9.68
CA ASN A 188 5.56 -10.73 -8.48
C ASN A 188 6.30 -10.17 -7.25
N PRO A 189 5.57 -9.68 -6.23
CA PRO A 189 6.18 -9.32 -4.96
C PRO A 189 6.71 -10.57 -4.24
N GLY A 190 7.55 -10.37 -3.21
CA GLY A 190 7.90 -11.39 -2.24
C GLY A 190 6.68 -11.85 -1.42
N ALA A 191 6.91 -12.70 -0.43
CA ALA A 191 5.87 -13.21 0.46
C ALA A 191 6.12 -12.79 1.91
N LEU A 192 5.07 -12.42 2.64
CA LEU A 192 5.15 -12.12 4.08
C LEU A 192 5.26 -13.42 4.86
N MET A 193 6.47 -13.89 5.03
CA MET A 193 6.80 -15.13 5.75
C MET A 193 8.16 -15.03 6.42
N LEU A 194 8.42 -15.93 7.37
CA LEU A 194 9.74 -16.05 7.99
C LEU A 194 10.81 -16.35 6.94
N GLN A 195 12.06 -15.93 7.23
CA GLN A 195 13.24 -16.12 6.39
C GLN A 195 13.16 -15.47 5.00
N ASN A 196 12.23 -14.53 4.80
CA ASN A 196 12.05 -13.81 3.53
C ASN A 196 12.27 -12.28 3.66
N PHE A 197 12.89 -11.84 4.74
CA PHE A 197 13.22 -10.42 4.90
C PHE A 197 14.41 -10.05 3.99
N PRO A 198 14.36 -8.94 3.23
CA PRO A 198 15.42 -8.56 2.30
C PRO A 198 16.79 -8.48 2.98
N THR A 199 17.80 -9.07 2.34
CA THR A 199 19.17 -9.13 2.88
C THR A 199 19.72 -7.73 3.15
N PHE A 200 19.55 -6.80 2.20
CA PHE A 200 20.00 -5.42 2.36
C PHE A 200 19.41 -4.72 3.60
N LEU A 201 18.14 -5.00 3.94
CA LEU A 201 17.49 -4.38 5.10
C LEU A 201 17.87 -5.04 6.43
N ARG A 202 18.40 -6.26 6.42
CA ARG A 202 19.01 -6.91 7.60
C ARG A 202 20.44 -6.45 7.84
N GLU A 203 21.10 -5.96 6.80
CA GLU A 203 22.48 -5.46 6.81
C GLU A 203 22.52 -3.97 6.39
N PHE A 204 21.53 -3.21 6.83
CA PHE A 204 21.39 -1.80 6.44
C PHE A 204 22.50 -0.95 7.08
N GLN A 205 23.39 -0.42 6.25
CA GLN A 205 24.44 0.48 6.68
C GLN A 205 23.92 1.93 6.76
N ARG A 206 23.97 2.50 7.94
CA ARG A 206 23.63 3.91 8.16
C ARG A 206 24.73 4.84 7.63
N PRO A 207 24.43 6.14 7.40
CA PRO A 207 25.42 7.11 6.95
C PRO A 207 26.66 7.24 7.86
N ASN A 208 26.49 6.96 9.16
CA ASN A 208 27.58 6.95 10.13
C ASN A 208 28.43 5.66 10.14
N GLY A 209 28.20 4.74 9.19
CA GLY A 209 28.90 3.48 9.06
C GLY A 209 28.40 2.33 9.95
N THR A 210 27.46 2.58 10.87
CA THR A 210 26.88 1.50 11.70
C THR A 210 25.90 0.65 10.91
N TYR A 211 25.87 -0.66 11.22
CA TYR A 211 24.87 -1.57 10.65
C TYR A 211 23.64 -1.68 11.53
N THR A 212 22.50 -1.80 10.90
CA THR A 212 21.21 -2.04 11.55
C THR A 212 20.51 -3.19 10.85
N ASP A 213 20.09 -4.19 11.64
CA ASP A 213 19.13 -5.19 11.19
C ASP A 213 17.72 -4.64 11.42
N LEU A 214 17.02 -4.32 10.34
CA LEU A 214 15.67 -3.73 10.44
C LEU A 214 14.64 -4.74 10.95
N ALA A 215 14.80 -6.04 10.65
CA ALA A 215 13.91 -7.08 11.16
C ALA A 215 14.06 -7.22 12.68
N ALA A 216 15.29 -7.24 13.18
CA ALA A 216 15.57 -7.25 14.61
C ALA A 216 15.07 -5.97 15.31
N THR A 217 15.22 -4.81 14.64
CA THR A 217 14.70 -3.52 15.13
C THR A 217 13.17 -3.54 15.25
N ASP A 218 12.47 -4.10 14.28
CA ASP A 218 11.01 -4.23 14.33
C ASP A 218 10.55 -5.12 15.48
N ILE A 219 11.25 -6.22 15.77
CA ILE A 219 10.97 -7.07 16.92
C ILE A 219 11.24 -6.32 18.24
N LEU A 220 12.39 -5.66 18.34
CA LEU A 220 12.76 -4.90 19.55
C LEU A 220 11.73 -3.80 19.82
N ARG A 221 11.36 -3.03 18.81
CA ARG A 221 10.36 -1.97 18.92
C ARG A 221 9.03 -2.47 19.48
N THR A 222 8.54 -3.62 19.00
CA THR A 222 7.28 -4.20 19.52
C THR A 222 7.38 -4.56 21.00
N ARG A 223 8.55 -5.03 21.46
CA ARG A 223 8.79 -5.33 22.87
C ARG A 223 8.84 -4.08 23.74
N GLU A 224 9.56 -3.05 23.29
CA GLU A 224 9.75 -1.79 24.03
C GLU A 224 8.46 -0.99 24.13
N LEU A 225 7.62 -1.02 23.11
CA LEU A 225 6.34 -0.30 23.08
C LEU A 225 5.17 -1.12 23.65
N GLY A 226 5.44 -2.27 24.23
CA GLY A 226 4.46 -3.07 24.96
C GLY A 226 3.42 -3.76 24.08
N VAL A 227 3.72 -3.99 22.79
CA VAL A 227 2.83 -4.80 21.94
C VAL A 227 2.77 -6.21 22.53
N PRO A 228 1.55 -6.76 22.75
CA PRO A 228 1.41 -8.09 23.34
C PRO A 228 2.11 -9.18 22.52
N ARG A 229 2.52 -10.27 23.18
CA ARG A 229 3.03 -11.45 22.48
C ARG A 229 1.94 -12.06 21.59
N TYR A 230 2.33 -12.82 20.57
CA TYR A 230 1.46 -13.32 19.52
C TYR A 230 0.18 -13.99 20.06
N ASN A 231 0.29 -14.95 20.97
CA ASN A 231 -0.87 -15.62 21.54
C ASN A 231 -1.76 -14.69 22.39
N GLN A 232 -1.15 -13.80 23.17
CA GLN A 232 -1.90 -12.79 23.92
C GLN A 232 -2.63 -11.84 22.97
N PHE A 233 -1.97 -11.40 21.89
CA PHE A 233 -2.55 -10.55 20.86
C PHE A 233 -3.77 -11.22 20.20
N ARG A 234 -3.67 -12.51 19.83
CA ARG A 234 -4.79 -13.29 19.30
C ARG A 234 -5.97 -13.37 20.29
N ARG A 235 -5.70 -13.61 21.58
CA ARG A 235 -6.75 -13.61 22.61
C ARG A 235 -7.48 -12.27 22.70
N LEU A 236 -6.75 -11.16 22.64
CA LEU A 236 -7.33 -9.80 22.62
C LEU A 236 -8.20 -9.56 21.38
N LEU A 237 -7.89 -10.20 20.26
CA LEU A 237 -8.70 -10.19 19.04
C LEU A 237 -9.82 -11.26 19.04
N HIS A 238 -10.06 -11.95 20.16
CA HIS A 238 -11.00 -13.06 20.26
C HIS A 238 -10.72 -14.21 19.29
N MET A 239 -9.45 -14.40 18.92
CA MET A 239 -8.99 -15.50 18.08
C MET A 239 -8.43 -16.63 18.93
N LYS A 240 -8.55 -17.88 18.45
CA LYS A 240 -7.95 -19.05 19.10
C LYS A 240 -6.42 -18.91 19.11
N PRO A 241 -5.76 -18.96 20.30
CA PRO A 241 -4.30 -18.98 20.36
C PRO A 241 -3.73 -20.28 19.77
N ALA A 242 -2.49 -20.26 19.28
CA ALA A 242 -1.76 -21.45 18.88
C ALA A 242 -1.40 -22.28 20.11
N ALA A 243 -1.61 -23.59 20.08
CA ALA A 243 -1.26 -24.49 21.18
C ALA A 243 0.21 -24.95 21.10
N SER A 244 0.79 -24.91 19.90
CA SER A 244 2.17 -25.33 19.63
C SER A 244 2.73 -24.62 18.40
N PHE A 245 4.04 -24.74 18.17
CA PHE A 245 4.66 -24.22 16.94
C PHE A 245 4.14 -24.91 15.66
N ALA A 246 3.61 -26.14 15.76
CA ALA A 246 2.98 -26.82 14.65
C ALA A 246 1.66 -26.16 14.20
N ASP A 247 1.01 -25.38 15.06
CA ASP A 247 -0.17 -24.62 14.68
C ASP A 247 0.18 -23.37 13.85
N LEU A 248 1.43 -22.89 13.94
CA LEU A 248 1.89 -21.73 13.17
C LEU A 248 2.30 -22.13 11.74
N THR A 249 3.07 -23.22 11.61
CA THR A 249 3.65 -23.61 10.32
C THR A 249 3.74 -25.13 10.20
N ASP A 250 3.63 -25.66 8.98
CA ASP A 250 3.86 -27.09 8.68
C ASP A 250 5.36 -27.40 8.48
N ASP A 251 6.21 -26.39 8.31
CA ASP A 251 7.64 -26.54 8.12
C ASP A 251 8.31 -26.98 9.42
N LYS A 252 8.81 -28.22 9.44
CA LYS A 252 9.43 -28.83 10.61
C LYS A 252 10.72 -28.14 11.04
N GLN A 253 11.49 -27.61 10.11
CA GLN A 253 12.71 -26.86 10.40
C GLN A 253 12.39 -25.53 11.09
N LEU A 254 11.38 -24.82 10.60
CA LEU A 254 10.90 -23.60 11.26
C LEU A 254 10.31 -23.86 12.63
N GLN A 255 9.54 -24.96 12.81
CA GLN A 255 9.04 -25.36 14.13
C GLN A 255 10.18 -25.57 15.12
N GLN A 256 11.23 -26.30 14.70
CA GLN A 256 12.41 -26.54 15.53
C GLN A 256 13.14 -25.23 15.86
N SER A 257 13.39 -24.37 14.87
CA SER A 257 14.05 -23.06 15.08
C SER A 257 13.26 -22.18 16.05
N LEU A 258 11.94 -22.13 15.93
CA LEU A 258 11.08 -21.39 16.84
C LEU A 258 11.11 -21.98 18.27
N GLN A 259 11.14 -23.31 18.39
CA GLN A 259 11.28 -23.99 19.68
C GLN A 259 12.62 -23.69 20.34
N GLU A 260 13.72 -23.69 19.58
CA GLU A 260 15.07 -23.38 20.09
C GLU A 260 15.18 -21.92 20.55
N ILE A 261 14.58 -20.97 19.79
CA ILE A 261 14.66 -19.53 20.10
C ILE A 261 13.74 -19.15 21.26
N TYR A 262 12.49 -19.61 21.24
CA TYR A 262 11.46 -19.14 22.17
C TYR A 262 11.19 -20.10 23.35
N GLY A 263 11.42 -21.38 23.16
CA GLY A 263 11.15 -22.42 24.16
C GLY A 263 9.66 -22.70 24.41
N ASP A 264 8.85 -21.63 24.34
CA ASP A 264 7.41 -21.65 24.62
C ASP A 264 6.67 -20.79 23.58
N ILE A 265 5.57 -21.32 23.05
CA ILE A 265 4.70 -20.63 22.10
C ILE A 265 4.13 -19.31 22.63
N GLU A 266 3.95 -19.19 23.95
CA GLU A 266 3.47 -17.96 24.59
C GLU A 266 4.49 -16.81 24.56
N ARG A 267 5.75 -17.10 24.29
CA ARG A 267 6.83 -16.11 24.20
C ARG A 267 7.03 -15.52 22.81
N VAL A 268 6.40 -16.09 21.80
CA VAL A 268 6.58 -15.66 20.39
C VAL A 268 6.18 -14.20 20.22
N ASP A 269 7.06 -13.41 19.61
CA ASP A 269 6.77 -12.03 19.26
C ASP A 269 5.67 -11.95 18.20
N THR A 270 4.83 -10.92 18.28
CA THR A 270 3.66 -10.80 17.40
C THR A 270 4.06 -10.72 15.93
N VAL A 271 5.12 -9.98 15.58
CA VAL A 271 5.64 -9.91 14.20
C VAL A 271 6.08 -11.29 13.70
N VAL A 272 6.81 -12.02 14.53
CA VAL A 272 7.30 -13.36 14.19
C VAL A 272 6.14 -14.34 14.05
N GLY A 273 5.18 -14.31 14.98
CA GLY A 273 3.98 -15.14 14.90
C GLY A 273 3.16 -14.87 13.64
N MET A 274 2.94 -13.60 13.28
CA MET A 274 2.22 -13.24 12.05
C MET A 274 2.93 -13.72 10.77
N PHE A 275 4.28 -13.74 10.75
CA PHE A 275 5.03 -14.20 9.60
C PHE A 275 5.16 -15.75 9.56
N ALA A 276 5.05 -16.42 10.71
CA ALA A 276 5.04 -17.87 10.81
C ALA A 276 3.67 -18.49 10.51
N GLU A 277 2.60 -17.75 10.79
CA GLU A 277 1.22 -18.22 10.67
C GLU A 277 0.85 -18.55 9.21
N LYS A 278 0.14 -19.67 9.02
CA LYS A 278 -0.44 -20.02 7.72
C LYS A 278 -1.34 -18.91 7.21
N ARG A 279 -1.14 -18.51 5.98
CA ARG A 279 -1.96 -17.50 5.33
C ARG A 279 -3.25 -18.11 4.80
N PRO A 280 -4.38 -17.40 4.91
CA PRO A 280 -5.59 -17.80 4.19
C PRO A 280 -5.37 -17.75 2.67
N ASP A 281 -6.12 -18.55 1.93
CA ASP A 281 -6.05 -18.58 0.47
C ASP A 281 -6.28 -17.19 -0.15
N GLY A 282 -5.38 -16.78 -1.03
CA GLY A 282 -5.41 -15.49 -1.69
C GLY A 282 -4.90 -14.32 -0.85
N PHE A 283 -4.46 -14.52 0.39
CA PHE A 283 -3.94 -13.47 1.25
C PHE A 283 -2.41 -13.38 1.19
N VAL A 284 -1.90 -12.16 1.14
CA VAL A 284 -0.45 -11.91 1.24
C VAL A 284 0.06 -12.05 2.67
N PHE A 285 -0.80 -11.83 3.67
CA PHE A 285 -0.48 -11.88 5.10
C PHE A 285 -1.44 -12.81 5.87
N SER A 286 -1.13 -13.04 7.14
CA SER A 286 -1.86 -13.94 8.01
C SER A 286 -3.25 -13.45 8.42
N ASP A 287 -4.11 -14.34 8.95
CA ASP A 287 -5.43 -13.97 9.48
C ASP A 287 -5.30 -13.00 10.68
N THR A 288 -4.29 -13.17 11.53
CA THR A 288 -4.02 -12.24 12.64
C THR A 288 -3.73 -10.83 12.14
N ALA A 289 -2.84 -10.71 11.15
CA ALA A 289 -2.53 -9.41 10.53
C ALA A 289 -3.76 -8.82 9.83
N PHE A 290 -4.54 -9.64 9.14
CA PHE A 290 -5.75 -9.20 8.43
C PHE A 290 -6.78 -8.55 9.37
N ARG A 291 -6.99 -9.10 10.58
CA ARG A 291 -7.95 -8.55 11.54
C ARG A 291 -7.66 -7.10 11.89
N ILE A 292 -6.41 -6.79 12.18
CA ILE A 292 -5.98 -5.41 12.48
C ILE A 292 -6.00 -4.56 11.22
N PHE A 293 -5.50 -5.08 10.10
CA PHE A 293 -5.43 -4.36 8.84
C PHE A 293 -6.81 -3.84 8.41
N ILE A 294 -7.79 -4.74 8.28
CA ILE A 294 -9.12 -4.34 7.77
C ILE A 294 -9.86 -3.43 8.74
N LEU A 295 -9.77 -3.71 10.04
CA LEU A 295 -10.40 -2.90 11.07
C LEU A 295 -9.87 -1.47 11.04
N MET A 296 -8.55 -1.31 11.07
CA MET A 296 -7.92 0.01 11.15
C MET A 296 -8.04 0.77 9.83
N ALA A 297 -7.89 0.11 8.67
CA ALA A 297 -8.06 0.75 7.37
C ALA A 297 -9.49 1.31 7.19
N SER A 298 -10.51 0.52 7.52
CA SER A 298 -11.91 0.97 7.45
C SER A 298 -12.21 2.11 8.42
N ARG A 299 -11.68 2.03 9.66
CA ARG A 299 -11.85 3.10 10.65
C ARG A 299 -11.15 4.39 10.27
N ARG A 300 -9.97 4.34 9.61
CA ARG A 300 -9.30 5.52 9.08
C ARG A 300 -10.15 6.21 8.02
N LEU A 301 -10.73 5.44 7.12
CA LEU A 301 -11.63 5.99 6.12
C LEU A 301 -12.86 6.68 6.77
N ASN A 302 -13.45 6.07 7.81
CA ASN A 302 -14.60 6.60 8.55
C ASN A 302 -14.25 7.81 9.42
N SER A 303 -13.04 7.87 9.96
CA SER A 303 -12.63 8.93 10.87
C SER A 303 -12.17 10.21 10.16
N ASP A 304 -11.96 10.16 8.86
CA ASP A 304 -11.51 11.32 8.08
C ASP A 304 -12.69 12.04 7.47
N ARG A 305 -12.93 13.28 7.92
CA ARG A 305 -14.04 14.09 7.42
C ARG A 305 -13.99 14.32 5.91
N PHE A 306 -12.79 14.39 5.32
CA PHE A 306 -12.63 14.59 3.88
C PHE A 306 -13.05 13.38 3.05
N PHE A 307 -13.15 12.19 3.64
CA PHE A 307 -13.74 11.02 2.98
C PHE A 307 -15.19 10.78 3.39
N THR A 308 -15.68 11.49 4.40
CA THR A 308 -17.03 11.36 4.95
C THR A 308 -17.85 12.64 4.75
N ASP A 309 -18.10 13.42 5.79
CA ASP A 309 -18.99 14.60 5.76
C ASP A 309 -18.60 15.63 4.67
N ASP A 310 -17.30 15.83 4.44
CA ASP A 310 -16.77 16.78 3.47
C ASP A 310 -16.50 16.17 2.09
N PHE A 311 -16.83 14.90 1.85
CA PHE A 311 -16.70 14.31 0.50
C PHE A 311 -17.84 14.73 -0.40
N THR A 312 -17.86 15.99 -0.76
CA THR A 312 -18.93 16.65 -1.50
C THR A 312 -18.40 17.52 -2.63
N PRO A 313 -19.23 17.83 -3.66
CA PRO A 313 -18.86 18.78 -4.72
C PRO A 313 -18.52 20.18 -4.21
N GLU A 314 -19.08 20.61 -3.08
CA GLU A 314 -18.80 21.92 -2.48
C GLU A 314 -17.36 21.99 -1.96
N THR A 315 -16.89 20.93 -1.30
CA THR A 315 -15.54 20.87 -0.75
C THR A 315 -14.49 20.60 -1.83
N TYR A 316 -14.78 19.67 -2.74
CA TYR A 316 -13.81 19.24 -3.78
C TYR A 316 -13.88 20.06 -5.07
N SER A 317 -14.85 20.92 -5.27
CA SER A 317 -15.46 21.37 -6.52
C SER A 317 -16.10 20.23 -7.31
N GLU A 318 -17.04 20.54 -8.21
CA GLU A 318 -17.64 19.48 -9.06
C GLU A 318 -16.57 18.77 -9.90
N THR A 319 -15.63 19.49 -10.48
CA THR A 319 -14.52 18.93 -11.25
C THR A 319 -13.65 17.99 -10.43
N GLY A 320 -13.25 18.38 -9.22
CA GLY A 320 -12.41 17.57 -8.35
C GLY A 320 -13.15 16.35 -7.78
N TYR A 321 -14.42 16.52 -7.41
CA TYR A 321 -15.25 15.40 -6.97
C TYR A 321 -15.42 14.35 -8.07
N ARG A 322 -15.77 14.79 -9.30
CA ARG A 322 -15.88 13.88 -10.46
C ARG A 322 -14.53 13.24 -10.79
N TRP A 323 -13.42 13.96 -10.62
CA TRP A 323 -12.10 13.37 -10.82
C TRP A 323 -11.87 12.14 -9.93
N VAL A 324 -12.21 12.21 -8.65
CA VAL A 324 -12.12 11.05 -7.76
C VAL A 324 -13.09 9.93 -8.17
N VAL A 325 -14.34 10.28 -8.52
CA VAL A 325 -15.36 9.30 -8.91
C VAL A 325 -14.97 8.55 -10.18
N ASP A 326 -14.50 9.25 -11.19
CA ASP A 326 -14.33 8.73 -12.55
C ASP A 326 -12.94 8.10 -12.80
N ASN A 327 -11.96 8.32 -11.91
CA ASN A 327 -10.60 7.81 -12.08
C ASN A 327 -10.25 6.67 -11.13
N ASP A 328 -9.26 5.88 -11.56
CA ASP A 328 -8.66 4.77 -10.84
C ASP A 328 -7.17 4.64 -11.22
N MET A 329 -6.44 3.67 -10.67
CA MET A 329 -5.02 3.50 -10.99
C MET A 329 -4.77 3.23 -12.48
N THR A 330 -5.69 2.56 -13.18
CA THR A 330 -5.56 2.32 -14.62
C THR A 330 -5.62 3.62 -15.40
N SER A 331 -6.61 4.49 -15.10
CA SER A 331 -6.75 5.78 -15.77
C SER A 331 -5.57 6.71 -15.47
N VAL A 332 -5.06 6.71 -14.23
CA VAL A 332 -3.87 7.48 -13.82
C VAL A 332 -2.65 7.01 -14.61
N LEU A 333 -2.35 5.71 -14.60
CA LEU A 333 -1.21 5.17 -15.35
C LEU A 333 -1.30 5.49 -16.85
N LEU A 334 -2.45 5.27 -17.47
CA LEU A 334 -2.60 5.45 -18.91
C LEU A 334 -2.74 6.92 -19.35
N ARG A 335 -3.02 7.85 -18.44
CA ARG A 335 -2.92 9.29 -18.69
C ARG A 335 -1.47 9.73 -18.86
N HIS A 336 -0.58 9.25 -18.01
CA HIS A 336 0.82 9.67 -17.98
C HIS A 336 1.73 8.76 -18.81
N TYR A 337 1.38 7.48 -18.93
CA TYR A 337 2.15 6.46 -19.66
C TYR A 337 1.25 5.65 -20.61
N PRO A 338 0.69 6.29 -21.67
CA PRO A 338 -0.27 5.66 -22.56
C PRO A 338 0.30 4.45 -23.34
N GLN A 339 1.63 4.38 -23.47
CA GLN A 339 2.35 3.27 -24.09
C GLN A 339 2.17 1.94 -23.34
N LEU A 340 1.83 1.96 -22.06
CA LEU A 340 1.57 0.77 -21.24
C LEU A 340 0.22 0.09 -21.53
N ARG A 341 -0.62 0.68 -22.38
CA ARG A 341 -1.97 0.19 -22.71
C ARG A 341 -1.96 -1.27 -23.20
N SER A 342 -0.94 -1.68 -23.94
CA SER A 342 -0.83 -3.05 -24.44
C SER A 342 -0.59 -4.06 -23.32
N ALA A 343 0.29 -3.74 -22.38
CA ALA A 343 0.61 -4.57 -21.22
C ALA A 343 -0.56 -4.68 -20.22
N MET A 344 -1.40 -3.66 -20.17
CA MET A 344 -2.57 -3.61 -19.28
C MET A 344 -3.87 -4.09 -19.93
N ARG A 345 -3.81 -4.57 -21.19
CA ARG A 345 -5.02 -5.00 -21.93
C ARG A 345 -5.69 -6.18 -21.23
N GLY A 346 -6.95 -6.03 -20.85
CA GLY A 346 -7.74 -7.08 -20.18
C GLY A 346 -7.40 -7.28 -18.69
N ILE A 347 -6.46 -6.54 -18.16
CA ILE A 347 -6.14 -6.54 -16.72
C ILE A 347 -7.27 -5.82 -15.98
N LYS A 348 -7.97 -6.54 -15.10
CA LYS A 348 -9.08 -5.99 -14.31
C LYS A 348 -8.63 -5.16 -13.11
N ASN A 349 -7.45 -5.45 -12.61
CA ASN A 349 -6.85 -4.76 -11.47
C ASN A 349 -5.37 -4.45 -11.79
N PRO A 350 -4.96 -3.17 -11.84
CA PRO A 350 -3.60 -2.77 -12.23
C PRO A 350 -2.50 -3.24 -11.27
N PHE A 351 -2.85 -3.69 -10.07
CA PHE A 351 -1.92 -4.33 -9.12
C PHE A 351 -1.85 -5.87 -9.27
N ALA A 352 -2.57 -6.45 -10.25
CA ALA A 352 -2.37 -7.84 -10.67
C ALA A 352 -1.25 -7.90 -11.74
N PRO A 353 -0.60 -9.05 -11.96
CA PRO A 353 0.46 -9.15 -12.97
C PRO A 353 -0.02 -8.75 -14.36
N TRP A 354 0.76 -7.89 -15.02
CA TRP A 354 0.47 -7.41 -16.37
C TRP A 354 0.88 -8.44 -17.43
N LEU A 355 0.41 -8.22 -18.65
CA LEU A 355 0.79 -9.05 -19.79
C LEU A 355 2.22 -8.68 -20.22
N LYS A 356 3.05 -9.72 -20.40
CA LYS A 356 4.36 -9.53 -21.00
C LYS A 356 4.22 -9.22 -22.49
N ALA A 357 5.07 -8.33 -22.99
CA ALA A 357 5.17 -8.08 -24.40
C ALA A 357 5.49 -9.39 -25.13
N LYS A 358 4.83 -9.64 -26.24
CA LYS A 358 5.16 -10.81 -27.07
C LYS A 358 6.44 -10.48 -27.84
N SER A 359 7.46 -11.28 -27.59
CA SER A 359 8.69 -11.29 -28.40
C SER A 359 8.41 -11.62 -29.87
#